data_1bbd02320ec413f21fad05f4ddf00030
#
_entry.id   1bbd02320ec413f21fad05f4ddf00030
#
_cell.length_a   1.000
_cell.length_b   1.000
_cell.length_c   1.000
_cell.angle_alpha   90.00
_cell.angle_beta   90.00
_cell.angle_gamma   90.00
#
_symmetry.space_group_name_H-M   'P 1'
#
loop_
_entity.id
_entity.type
_entity.pdbx_description
1 polymer ?
#
loop_
_entity_poly.entity_id
_entity_poly.type
_entity_poly.pdbx_seq_one_letter_code
_entity_poly.pdbx_strand_id
1 'polypeptide(L)'
;DQMQYRCPDASVYGQAVLDNFDLRFRGSGVATVEPKEGACVYGLLWELTDKCEASLDRYEGYPRLYIKQALEVRTFDGQRVPVMAYIMNPELHLKPSLPPRDYYLGIKAGYEQNGLPVGCLKYAFKNCLKECGMEPYPKKVQTKPPQRKEASHER
;
A
#
# COMPACT_ATOMS: atom_id res chain seq x y z
N ASP A 1 9.80 7.35 -12.74
CA ASP A 1 8.44 7.18 -12.26
C ASP A 1 7.64 6.36 -13.27
N GLN A 2 7.02 5.27 -12.79
CA GLN A 2 6.26 4.35 -13.67
C GLN A 2 5.08 5.05 -14.36
N MET A 3 4.43 6.01 -13.67
CA MET A 3 3.32 6.75 -14.26
C MET A 3 3.76 7.63 -15.43
N GLN A 4 4.88 8.29 -15.33
CA GLN A 4 5.43 9.11 -16.44
C GLN A 4 5.73 8.27 -17.67
N TYR A 5 6.22 7.04 -17.47
CA TYR A 5 6.46 6.11 -18.56
C TYR A 5 5.17 5.56 -19.19
N ARG A 6 4.20 5.17 -18.36
CA ARG A 6 2.93 4.58 -18.81
C ARG A 6 1.98 5.62 -19.39
N CYS A 7 1.99 6.83 -18.84
CA CYS A 7 1.08 7.92 -19.14
C CYS A 7 1.81 9.26 -19.14
N PRO A 8 2.59 9.57 -20.20
CA PRO A 8 3.36 10.81 -20.24
C PRO A 8 2.48 12.08 -20.21
N ASP A 9 1.22 11.98 -20.63
CA ASP A 9 0.26 13.10 -20.62
C ASP A 9 -0.51 13.23 -19.30
N ALA A 10 -0.28 12.34 -18.33
CA ALA A 10 -0.89 12.43 -17.01
C ALA A 10 -0.21 13.51 -16.18
N SER A 11 -1.00 14.21 -15.37
CA SER A 11 -0.51 15.21 -14.43
C SER A 11 -1.02 14.91 -13.01
N VAL A 12 -0.20 15.27 -12.01
CA VAL A 12 -0.59 15.11 -10.61
C VAL A 12 -1.65 16.15 -10.25
N TYR A 13 -2.78 15.68 -9.74
CA TYR A 13 -3.81 16.54 -9.16
C TYR A 13 -3.48 16.89 -7.71
N GLY A 14 -3.14 15.89 -6.89
CA GLY A 14 -2.77 16.06 -5.49
C GLY A 14 -2.94 14.82 -4.65
N GLN A 15 -2.65 14.99 -3.37
CA GLN A 15 -2.79 13.95 -2.37
C GLN A 15 -4.25 13.79 -1.95
N ALA A 16 -4.65 12.56 -1.63
CA ALA A 16 -5.99 12.25 -1.19
C ALA A 16 -6.04 11.07 -0.23
N VAL A 17 -7.16 10.96 0.47
CA VAL A 17 -7.45 9.87 1.40
C VAL A 17 -8.73 9.17 0.97
N LEU A 18 -8.65 7.85 0.86
CA LEU A 18 -9.80 6.99 0.65
C LEU A 18 -10.24 6.41 2.00
N ASP A 19 -11.36 6.89 2.53
CA ASP A 19 -11.90 6.44 3.80
C ASP A 19 -12.64 5.10 3.68
N ASN A 20 -12.60 4.30 4.74
CA ASN A 20 -13.28 3.00 4.85
C ASN A 20 -12.82 1.95 3.81
N PHE A 21 -11.57 2.03 3.45
CA PHE A 21 -10.86 1.05 2.65
C PHE A 21 -9.51 0.72 3.29
N ASP A 22 -9.00 -0.44 2.97
CA ASP A 22 -7.72 -0.92 3.43
C ASP A 22 -6.84 -1.33 2.25
N LEU A 23 -5.54 -1.04 2.35
CA LEU A 23 -4.56 -1.44 1.34
C LEU A 23 -4.17 -2.90 1.56
N ARG A 24 -4.31 -3.70 0.53
CA ARG A 24 -4.06 -5.15 0.55
C ARG A 24 -3.14 -5.57 -0.59
N PHE A 25 -2.43 -6.68 -0.37
CA PHE A 25 -1.62 -7.33 -1.39
C PHE A 25 -2.19 -8.71 -1.69
N ARG A 26 -2.45 -9.00 -2.96
CA ARG A 26 -3.16 -10.20 -3.41
C ARG A 26 -2.52 -10.79 -4.67
N GLY A 27 -2.83 -12.03 -4.95
CA GLY A 27 -2.42 -12.72 -6.18
C GLY A 27 -0.91 -12.87 -6.28
N SER A 28 -0.28 -12.17 -7.22
CA SER A 28 1.18 -12.13 -7.35
C SER A 28 1.87 -11.13 -6.40
N GLY A 29 1.17 -10.63 -5.39
CA GLY A 29 1.67 -9.65 -4.43
C GLY A 29 1.48 -8.21 -4.89
N VAL A 30 0.50 -7.96 -5.76
CA VAL A 30 0.16 -6.60 -6.21
C VAL A 30 -0.88 -5.94 -5.31
N ALA A 31 -0.81 -4.62 -5.25
CA ALA A 31 -1.67 -3.82 -4.38
C ALA A 31 -3.09 -3.70 -4.92
N THR A 32 -4.04 -3.71 -4.01
CA THR A 32 -5.43 -3.35 -4.24
C THR A 32 -6.00 -2.68 -2.99
N VAL A 33 -7.20 -2.15 -3.07
CA VAL A 33 -7.94 -1.63 -1.92
C VAL A 33 -9.22 -2.42 -1.74
N GLU A 34 -9.55 -2.72 -0.50
CA GLU A 34 -10.75 -3.48 -0.13
C GLU A 34 -11.54 -2.72 0.94
N PRO A 35 -12.87 -2.79 0.95
CA PRO A 35 -13.67 -2.14 1.96
C PRO A 35 -13.31 -2.61 3.37
N LYS A 36 -13.07 -1.65 4.26
CA LYS A 36 -12.88 -1.90 5.70
C LYS A 36 -13.27 -0.67 6.50
N GLU A 37 -14.33 -0.79 7.29
CA GLU A 37 -14.80 0.28 8.16
C GLU A 37 -13.70 0.75 9.11
N GLY A 38 -13.53 2.08 9.20
CA GLY A 38 -12.55 2.72 10.09
C GLY A 38 -11.11 2.75 9.56
N ALA A 39 -10.80 2.07 8.47
CA ALA A 39 -9.50 2.15 7.82
C ALA A 39 -9.45 3.29 6.79
N CYS A 40 -8.26 3.64 6.34
CA CYS A 40 -8.08 4.58 5.25
C CYS A 40 -6.84 4.26 4.43
N VAL A 41 -6.84 4.70 3.17
CA VAL A 41 -5.71 4.56 2.26
C VAL A 41 -5.31 5.94 1.77
N TYR A 42 -4.04 6.27 1.91
CA TYR A 42 -3.47 7.49 1.35
C TYR A 42 -3.01 7.23 -0.09
N GLY A 43 -3.25 8.17 -0.96
CA GLY A 43 -2.90 8.04 -2.36
C GLY A 43 -2.66 9.36 -3.05
N LEU A 44 -2.26 9.26 -4.30
CA LEU A 44 -2.02 10.37 -5.19
C LEU A 44 -3.05 10.33 -6.31
N LEU A 45 -3.73 11.46 -6.53
CA LEU A 45 -4.66 11.61 -7.64
C LEU A 45 -3.92 12.09 -8.89
N TRP A 46 -4.29 11.53 -10.01
CA TRP A 46 -3.78 11.90 -11.32
C TRP A 46 -4.92 12.34 -12.24
N GLU A 47 -4.68 13.39 -13.01
CA GLU A 47 -5.52 13.74 -14.14
C GLU A 47 -5.06 12.96 -15.37
N LEU A 48 -5.99 12.24 -15.99
CA LEU A 48 -5.72 11.38 -17.13
C LEU A 48 -6.40 11.91 -18.39
N THR A 49 -5.75 11.71 -19.53
CA THR A 49 -6.40 11.79 -20.84
C THR A 49 -7.01 10.43 -21.20
N ASP A 50 -7.90 10.38 -22.20
CA ASP A 50 -8.47 9.11 -22.69
C ASP A 50 -7.38 8.16 -23.20
N LYS A 51 -6.33 8.71 -23.81
CA LYS A 51 -5.17 7.94 -24.26
C LYS A 51 -4.39 7.33 -23.09
N CYS A 52 -4.23 8.07 -22.01
CA CYS A 52 -3.62 7.57 -20.77
C CYS A 52 -4.44 6.44 -20.17
N GLU A 53 -5.74 6.59 -20.09
CA GLU A 53 -6.64 5.58 -19.55
C GLU A 53 -6.55 4.28 -20.36
N ALA A 54 -6.57 4.35 -21.69
CA ALA A 54 -6.40 3.19 -22.57
C ALA A 54 -5.05 2.48 -22.35
N SER A 55 -3.98 3.23 -22.09
CA SER A 55 -2.66 2.67 -21.78
C SER A 55 -2.66 1.95 -20.42
N LEU A 56 -3.26 2.58 -19.40
CA LEU A 56 -3.39 1.98 -18.07
C LEU A 56 -4.25 0.72 -18.08
N ASP A 57 -5.36 0.71 -18.82
CA ASP A 57 -6.21 -0.47 -18.98
C ASP A 57 -5.42 -1.70 -19.40
N ARG A 58 -4.47 -1.53 -20.28
CA ARG A 58 -3.59 -2.62 -20.72
C ARG A 58 -2.62 -3.06 -19.62
N TYR A 59 -2.01 -2.12 -18.91
CA TYR A 59 -1.08 -2.42 -17.80
C TYR A 59 -1.77 -3.11 -16.64
N GLU A 60 -2.99 -2.70 -16.32
CA GLU A 60 -3.76 -3.26 -15.20
C GLU A 60 -4.50 -4.55 -15.56
N GLY A 61 -4.46 -4.99 -16.82
CA GLY A 61 -5.18 -6.18 -17.26
C GLY A 61 -6.69 -6.02 -17.16
N TYR A 62 -7.18 -4.79 -17.39
CA TYR A 62 -8.61 -4.48 -17.41
C TYR A 62 -9.30 -5.16 -18.61
N PRO A 63 -10.49 -5.75 -18.45
CA PRO A 63 -11.32 -5.83 -17.23
C PRO A 63 -11.15 -7.14 -16.43
N ARG A 64 -10.13 -7.95 -16.69
CA ARG A 64 -9.99 -9.28 -16.10
C ARG A 64 -9.37 -9.27 -14.70
N LEU A 65 -8.12 -8.80 -14.59
CA LEU A 65 -7.39 -8.77 -13.34
C LEU A 65 -7.84 -7.60 -12.46
N TYR A 66 -7.89 -6.40 -13.03
CA TYR A 66 -8.40 -5.20 -12.38
C TYR A 66 -9.69 -4.74 -13.04
N ILE A 67 -10.59 -4.22 -12.23
CA ILE A 67 -11.81 -3.54 -12.66
C ILE A 67 -11.72 -2.06 -12.31
N LYS A 68 -12.54 -1.25 -12.95
CA LYS A 68 -12.67 0.18 -12.62
C LYS A 68 -13.82 0.35 -11.64
N GLN A 69 -13.57 1.08 -10.56
CA GLN A 69 -14.59 1.42 -9.58
C GLN A 69 -14.64 2.92 -9.34
N ALA A 70 -15.84 3.47 -9.37
CA ALA A 70 -16.08 4.84 -8.93
C ALA A 70 -16.01 4.90 -7.40
N LEU A 71 -15.19 5.80 -6.90
CA LEU A 71 -14.97 6.02 -5.47
C LEU A 71 -15.01 7.52 -5.17
N GLU A 72 -15.20 7.87 -3.90
CA GLU A 72 -15.08 9.23 -3.42
C GLU A 72 -13.89 9.33 -2.47
N VAL A 73 -13.02 10.29 -2.68
CA VAL A 73 -11.85 10.54 -1.84
C VAL A 73 -11.92 11.94 -1.22
N ARG A 74 -11.22 12.12 -0.11
CA ARG A 74 -10.98 13.42 0.52
C ARG A 74 -9.64 13.98 0.10
N THR A 75 -9.61 15.22 -0.35
CA THR A 75 -8.37 15.97 -0.52
C THR A 75 -7.92 16.56 0.82
N PHE A 76 -6.66 17.00 0.91
CA PHE A 76 -6.15 17.57 2.16
C PHE A 76 -6.72 18.95 2.50
N ASP A 77 -7.33 19.63 1.55
CA ASP A 77 -8.11 20.86 1.78
C ASP A 77 -9.58 20.59 2.15
N GLY A 78 -9.94 19.32 2.38
CA GLY A 78 -11.26 18.89 2.87
C GLY A 78 -12.32 18.71 1.80
N GLN A 79 -11.99 18.81 0.54
CA GLN A 79 -12.93 18.58 -0.56
C GLN A 79 -13.16 17.08 -0.77
N ARG A 80 -14.39 16.72 -1.16
CA ARG A 80 -14.72 15.36 -1.60
C ARG A 80 -14.75 15.35 -3.13
N VAL A 81 -13.98 14.43 -3.71
CA VAL A 81 -13.78 14.33 -5.15
C VAL A 81 -14.15 12.93 -5.64
N PRO A 82 -15.05 12.83 -6.65
CA PRO A 82 -15.30 11.53 -7.29
C PRO A 82 -14.11 11.16 -8.17
N VAL A 83 -13.67 9.90 -8.04
CA VAL A 83 -12.52 9.37 -8.77
C VAL A 83 -12.82 7.98 -9.32
N MET A 84 -12.05 7.56 -10.31
CA MET A 84 -11.97 6.18 -10.76
C MET A 84 -10.71 5.54 -10.19
N ALA A 85 -10.82 4.35 -9.66
CA ALA A 85 -9.69 3.54 -9.24
C ALA A 85 -9.72 2.18 -9.91
N TYR A 86 -8.54 1.66 -10.24
CA TYR A 86 -8.37 0.25 -10.57
C TYR A 86 -8.30 -0.55 -9.28
N ILE A 87 -9.23 -1.48 -9.11
CA ILE A 87 -9.19 -2.43 -8.00
C ILE A 87 -9.10 -3.84 -8.55
N MET A 88 -8.44 -4.73 -7.80
CA MET A 88 -8.38 -6.13 -8.17
C MET A 88 -9.79 -6.71 -8.24
N ASN A 89 -10.09 -7.46 -9.31
CA ASN A 89 -11.40 -8.03 -9.53
C ASN A 89 -11.79 -8.98 -8.38
N PRO A 90 -12.81 -8.63 -7.56
CA PRO A 90 -13.21 -9.45 -6.42
C PRO A 90 -13.68 -10.86 -6.80
N GLU A 91 -14.20 -11.04 -8.01
CA GLU A 91 -14.68 -12.34 -8.50
C GLU A 91 -13.56 -13.37 -8.67
N LEU A 92 -12.30 -12.91 -8.77
CA LEU A 92 -11.15 -13.81 -8.87
C LEU A 92 -10.78 -14.45 -7.54
N HIS A 93 -11.25 -13.93 -6.41
CA HIS A 93 -10.95 -14.41 -5.05
C HIS A 93 -9.46 -14.68 -4.82
N LEU A 94 -8.61 -13.77 -5.27
CA LEU A 94 -7.16 -13.92 -5.16
C LEU A 94 -6.73 -13.89 -3.69
N LYS A 95 -5.79 -14.78 -3.37
CA LYS A 95 -5.31 -14.95 -1.99
C LYS A 95 -4.30 -13.88 -1.60
N PRO A 96 -4.15 -13.61 -0.28
CA PRO A 96 -3.07 -12.80 0.22
C PRO A 96 -1.71 -13.33 -0.26
N SER A 97 -0.86 -12.42 -0.70
CA SER A 97 0.50 -12.73 -1.13
C SER A 97 1.42 -11.54 -0.86
N LEU A 98 2.62 -11.81 -0.37
CA LEU A 98 3.58 -10.76 -0.08
C LEU A 98 4.02 -10.05 -1.36
N PRO A 99 4.14 -8.72 -1.32
CA PRO A 99 4.63 -7.96 -2.46
C PRO A 99 6.09 -8.33 -2.75
N PRO A 100 6.49 -8.47 -4.04
CA PRO A 100 7.89 -8.54 -4.41
C PRO A 100 8.65 -7.33 -3.88
N ARG A 101 9.91 -7.53 -3.48
CA ARG A 101 10.71 -6.48 -2.83
C ARG A 101 10.77 -5.19 -3.64
N ASP A 102 11.13 -5.28 -4.91
CA ASP A 102 11.30 -4.08 -5.76
C ASP A 102 9.97 -3.37 -6.01
N TYR A 103 8.89 -4.11 -6.11
CA TYR A 103 7.54 -3.56 -6.21
C TYR A 103 7.16 -2.77 -4.95
N TYR A 104 7.38 -3.36 -3.77
CA TYR A 104 7.13 -2.69 -2.48
C TYR A 104 7.98 -1.43 -2.30
N LEU A 105 9.28 -1.52 -2.61
CA LEU A 105 10.19 -0.37 -2.51
C LEU A 105 9.81 0.74 -3.49
N GLY A 106 9.28 0.40 -4.66
CA GLY A 106 8.76 1.38 -5.62
C GLY A 106 7.56 2.15 -5.05
N ILE A 107 6.61 1.46 -4.41
CA ILE A 107 5.47 2.10 -3.74
C ILE A 107 5.97 2.99 -2.58
N LYS A 108 6.89 2.48 -1.77
CA LYS A 108 7.48 3.24 -0.65
C LYS A 108 8.15 4.52 -1.12
N ALA A 109 8.94 4.46 -2.19
CA ALA A 109 9.56 5.63 -2.79
C ALA A 109 8.52 6.66 -3.26
N GLY A 110 7.43 6.21 -3.88
CA GLY A 110 6.32 7.07 -4.27
C GLY A 110 5.65 7.77 -3.08
N TYR A 111 5.44 7.05 -1.98
CA TYR A 111 4.94 7.64 -0.73
C TYR A 111 5.89 8.72 -0.18
N GLU A 112 7.17 8.43 -0.11
CA GLU A 112 8.18 9.37 0.40
C GLU A 112 8.29 10.63 -0.48
N GLN A 113 8.33 10.45 -1.79
CA GLN A 113 8.42 11.55 -2.76
C GLN A 113 7.21 12.49 -2.72
N ASN A 114 6.04 11.97 -2.39
CA ASN A 114 4.79 12.72 -2.37
C ASN A 114 4.32 13.10 -0.95
N GLY A 115 5.16 12.90 0.06
CA GLY A 115 4.84 13.24 1.45
C GLY A 115 3.69 12.43 2.06
N LEU A 116 3.43 11.23 1.54
CA LEU A 116 2.42 10.33 2.07
C LEU A 116 2.97 9.53 3.26
N PRO A 117 2.13 9.16 4.25
CA PRO A 117 2.60 8.49 5.46
C PRO A 117 3.05 7.03 5.18
N VAL A 118 4.34 6.80 5.19
CA VAL A 118 4.95 5.47 4.96
C VAL A 118 4.50 4.45 6.03
N GLY A 119 4.15 4.91 7.23
CA GLY A 119 3.63 4.04 8.29
C GLY A 119 2.38 3.26 7.87
N CYS A 120 1.53 3.83 7.04
CA CYS A 120 0.33 3.15 6.50
C CYS A 120 0.72 2.00 5.56
N LEU A 121 1.75 2.18 4.76
CA LEU A 121 2.29 1.13 3.90
C LEU A 121 2.92 -0.01 4.70
N LYS A 122 3.69 0.32 5.75
CA LYS A 122 4.26 -0.66 6.68
C LYS A 122 3.18 -1.46 7.39
N TYR A 123 2.09 -0.81 7.79
CA TYR A 123 0.94 -1.45 8.40
C TYR A 123 0.27 -2.45 7.44
N ALA A 124 0.07 -2.06 6.18
CA ALA A 124 -0.46 -2.94 5.14
C ALA A 124 0.42 -4.18 4.92
N PHE A 125 1.73 -4.00 4.93
CA PHE A 125 2.68 -5.12 4.82
C PHE A 125 2.59 -6.07 6.01
N LYS A 126 2.53 -5.55 7.24
CA LYS A 126 2.37 -6.37 8.45
C LYS A 126 1.06 -7.15 8.45
N ASN A 127 -0.02 -6.54 8.00
CA ASN A 127 -1.30 -7.23 7.85
C ASN A 127 -1.22 -8.35 6.82
N CYS A 128 -0.52 -8.13 5.72
CA CYS A 128 -0.30 -9.16 4.71
C CYS A 128 0.50 -10.34 5.28
N LEU A 129 1.51 -10.09 6.10
CA LEU A 129 2.24 -11.15 6.82
C LEU A 129 1.29 -12.00 7.66
N LYS A 130 0.42 -11.38 8.44
CA LYS A 130 -0.57 -12.09 9.26
C LYS A 130 -1.54 -12.90 8.41
N GLU A 131 -2.05 -12.33 7.33
CA GLU A 131 -2.95 -13.01 6.40
C GLU A 131 -2.28 -14.23 5.75
N CYS A 132 -0.96 -14.17 5.50
CA CYS A 132 -0.17 -15.28 4.97
C CYS A 132 0.25 -16.31 6.06
N GLY A 133 -0.16 -16.12 7.32
CA GLY A 133 0.24 -16.99 8.43
C GLY A 133 1.71 -16.84 8.85
N MET A 134 2.35 -15.73 8.47
CA MET A 134 3.73 -15.44 8.82
C MET A 134 3.79 -14.54 10.05
N GLU A 135 4.48 -14.99 11.11
CA GLU A 135 4.74 -14.14 12.26
C GLU A 135 5.78 -13.07 11.91
N PRO A 136 5.55 -11.80 12.30
CA PRO A 136 6.60 -10.81 12.23
C PRO A 136 7.78 -11.28 13.10
N TYR A 137 9.00 -11.09 12.62
CA TYR A 137 10.23 -11.49 13.31
C TYR A 137 10.12 -11.29 14.83
N PRO A 138 10.43 -12.31 15.65
CA PRO A 138 10.41 -12.15 17.10
C PRO A 138 11.32 -10.99 17.48
N LYS A 139 10.80 -10.06 18.29
CA LYS A 139 11.60 -8.97 18.85
C LYS A 139 12.83 -9.63 19.48
N LYS A 140 14.05 -9.20 19.10
CA LYS A 140 15.28 -9.66 19.74
C LYS A 140 15.06 -9.56 21.24
N VAL A 141 15.03 -10.72 21.91
CA VAL A 141 15.01 -10.77 23.38
C VAL A 141 16.31 -10.09 23.79
N GLN A 142 16.20 -8.93 24.42
CA GLN A 142 17.35 -8.31 25.05
C GLN A 142 17.74 -9.23 26.20
N THR A 143 18.72 -10.10 25.97
CA THR A 143 19.37 -10.84 27.05
C THR A 143 20.07 -9.81 27.93
N LYS A 144 19.55 -9.62 29.16
CA LYS A 144 20.27 -8.85 30.17
C LYS A 144 21.67 -9.43 30.27
N PRO A 145 22.72 -8.58 30.28
CA PRO A 145 24.06 -9.07 30.53
C PRO A 145 24.11 -9.77 31.88
N PRO A 146 24.89 -10.85 32.04
CA PRO A 146 24.99 -11.56 33.29
C PRO A 146 25.46 -10.61 34.39
N GLN A 147 24.71 -10.56 35.49
CA GLN A 147 25.13 -9.81 36.68
C GLN A 147 26.43 -10.40 37.20
N ARG A 148 27.51 -9.62 37.22
CA ARG A 148 28.73 -9.97 37.94
C ARG A 148 28.37 -10.19 39.41
N LYS A 149 28.52 -11.39 39.90
CA LYS A 149 28.55 -11.66 41.35
C LYS A 149 29.80 -10.99 41.88
N GLU A 150 29.64 -9.97 42.71
CA GLU A 150 30.74 -9.48 43.54
C GLU A 150 31.15 -10.60 44.49
N ALA A 151 32.42 -10.99 44.40
CA ALA A 151 33.01 -11.86 45.35
C ALA A 151 33.18 -11.11 46.68
N SER A 152 32.43 -11.48 47.71
CA SER A 152 32.65 -11.01 49.08
C SER A 152 33.98 -11.55 49.55
N HIS A 153 34.95 -10.64 49.77
CA HIS A 153 36.16 -10.95 50.52
C HIS A 153 35.77 -10.93 52.00
N GLU A 154 35.61 -12.11 52.60
CA GLU A 154 35.71 -12.23 54.04
C GLU A 154 37.18 -12.40 54.43
N ARG A 155 37.59 -11.56 55.39
CA ARG A 155 38.90 -11.65 56.08
C ARG A 155 38.83 -12.70 57.19
#